data_63a78582915a9b9136ad4787844f9306
#
_entry.id   63a78582915a9b9136ad4787844f9306
#
_cell.length_a   1.000
_cell.length_b   1.000
_cell.length_c   1.000
_cell.angle_alpha   90.00
_cell.angle_beta   90.00
_cell.angle_gamma   90.00
#
_symmetry.space_group_name_H-M   'P 1'
#
loop_
_entity.id
_entity.type
_entity.pdbx_description
1 polymer ?
#
loop_
_entity_poly.entity_id
_entity_poly.type
_entity_poly.pdbx_seq_one_letter_code
_entity_poly.pdbx_strand_id
1 'polypeptide(L)'
;MKVIEIIDSIDGEGIRTGQCATFIRLAGCNLRCSYCDTVYSLFGEETPCEYTEMTETVTVDEIISKVNMTYKRVTLTGGEPLVHTDSAELVSKLTEIGCDVNIETNGAVDIVDFLGKVPKSDNLFFTIDYKLPSSGMTDKM
;
A
#
# COMPACT_ATOMS: atom_id res chain seq x y z
N MET A 1 -9.08 -6.76 -5.48
CA MET A 1 -8.13 -6.51 -4.37
C MET A 1 -8.86 -6.57 -3.04
N LYS A 2 -8.21 -6.97 -1.98
CA LYS A 2 -8.79 -6.86 -0.62
C LYS A 2 -8.37 -5.53 -0.01
N VAL A 3 -9.36 -4.68 0.26
CA VAL A 3 -9.19 -3.32 0.77
C VAL A 3 -9.74 -3.24 2.19
N ILE A 4 -9.00 -2.59 3.07
CA ILE A 4 -9.44 -2.29 4.44
C ILE A 4 -10.16 -0.95 4.46
N GLU A 5 -9.54 0.08 3.87
CA GLU A 5 -10.09 1.42 3.85
C GLU A 5 -9.57 2.21 2.64
N ILE A 6 -10.38 3.17 2.21
CA ILE A 6 -9.98 4.23 1.28
C ILE A 6 -10.44 5.53 1.91
N ILE A 7 -9.49 6.36 2.36
CA ILE A 7 -9.77 7.59 3.11
C ILE A 7 -8.89 8.74 2.62
N ASP A 8 -9.38 9.95 2.74
CA ASP A 8 -8.59 11.16 2.57
C ASP A 8 -7.92 11.52 3.89
N SER A 9 -6.60 11.72 3.87
CA SER A 9 -5.80 12.06 5.04
C SER A 9 -4.58 12.89 4.66
N ILE A 10 -3.67 13.09 5.60
CA ILE A 10 -2.41 13.82 5.43
C ILE A 10 -1.26 12.82 5.51
N ASP A 11 -0.37 12.84 4.51
CA ASP A 11 0.86 12.04 4.54
C ASP A 11 1.70 12.40 5.77
N GLY A 12 2.03 11.40 6.57
CA GLY A 12 2.87 11.53 7.78
C GLY A 12 4.34 11.28 7.53
N GLU A 13 4.69 10.69 6.39
CA GLU A 13 6.03 10.17 6.11
C GLU A 13 6.54 10.56 4.72
N GLY A 14 7.85 10.37 4.53
CA GLY A 14 8.50 10.57 3.24
C GLY A 14 8.48 12.02 2.75
N ILE A 15 8.67 12.16 1.46
CA ILE A 15 8.81 13.48 0.81
C ILE A 15 7.50 14.28 0.72
N ARG A 16 6.36 13.63 0.99
CA ARG A 16 5.02 14.26 0.96
C ARG A 16 4.45 14.59 2.34
N THR A 17 5.24 14.48 3.39
CA THR A 17 4.80 14.81 4.76
C THR A 17 4.07 16.14 4.80
N GLY A 18 2.86 16.15 5.35
CA GLY A 18 1.99 17.32 5.47
C GLY A 18 1.08 17.59 4.27
N GLN A 19 1.14 16.78 3.22
CA GLN A 19 0.28 16.94 2.04
C GLN A 19 -0.95 16.02 2.12
N CYS A 20 -2.09 16.49 1.59
CA CYS A 20 -3.29 15.67 1.49
C CYS A 20 -3.13 14.58 0.43
N ALA A 21 -3.56 13.36 0.74
CA ALA A 21 -3.60 12.23 -0.16
C ALA A 21 -4.83 11.35 0.10
N THR A 22 -5.27 10.61 -0.91
CA THR A 22 -6.17 9.47 -0.71
C THR A 22 -5.33 8.27 -0.33
N PHE A 23 -5.53 7.77 0.88
CA PHE A 23 -4.90 6.53 1.35
C PHE A 23 -5.73 5.34 0.92
N ILE A 24 -5.07 4.39 0.27
CA ILE A 24 -5.64 3.09 -0.09
C ILE A 24 -4.90 2.05 0.74
N ARG A 25 -5.57 1.55 1.80
CA ARG A 25 -5.01 0.52 2.67
C ARG A 25 -5.45 -0.86 2.24
N LEU A 26 -4.50 -1.65 1.75
CA LEU A 26 -4.72 -3.03 1.34
C LEU A 26 -4.51 -3.99 2.51
N ALA A 27 -5.19 -5.12 2.46
CA ALA A 27 -5.08 -6.16 3.44
C ALA A 27 -4.08 -7.25 3.01
N GLY A 28 -3.36 -7.81 3.99
CA GLY A 28 -2.35 -8.85 3.77
C GLY A 28 -0.92 -8.31 3.82
N CYS A 29 -0.04 -9.05 4.47
CA CYS A 29 1.37 -8.73 4.58
C CYS A 29 2.20 -10.02 4.56
N ASN A 30 3.39 -9.96 3.99
CA ASN A 30 4.38 -11.04 3.98
C ASN A 30 5.26 -11.07 5.24
N LEU A 31 5.15 -10.05 6.11
CA LEU A 31 5.91 -9.95 7.38
C LEU A 31 4.98 -10.03 8.59
N ARG A 32 5.60 -10.28 9.76
CA ARG A 32 4.97 -10.32 11.10
C ARG A 32 5.83 -9.58 12.10
N CYS A 33 5.94 -8.25 11.91
CA CYS A 33 6.76 -7.41 12.76
C CYS A 33 6.21 -7.36 14.18
N SER A 34 7.10 -7.48 15.17
CA SER A 34 6.75 -7.49 16.61
C SER A 34 6.06 -6.20 17.08
N TYR A 35 6.32 -5.10 16.41
CA TYR A 35 5.77 -3.77 16.71
C TYR A 35 4.75 -3.29 15.66
N CYS A 36 4.13 -4.21 14.90
CA CYS A 36 3.16 -3.83 13.89
C CYS A 36 1.98 -3.09 14.53
N ASP A 37 1.73 -1.87 14.10
CA ASP A 37 0.62 -1.02 14.56
C ASP A 37 -0.67 -1.25 13.77
N THR A 38 -0.58 -1.95 12.63
CA THR A 38 -1.68 -2.26 11.73
C THR A 38 -1.97 -3.77 11.67
N VAL A 39 -1.96 -4.45 12.82
CA VAL A 39 -2.21 -5.90 12.89
C VAL A 39 -3.53 -6.32 12.25
N TYR A 40 -4.52 -5.43 12.21
CA TYR A 40 -5.80 -5.64 11.55
C TYR A 40 -5.69 -5.75 10.01
N SER A 41 -4.57 -5.35 9.43
CA SER A 41 -4.30 -5.50 8.00
C SER A 41 -3.65 -6.85 7.65
N LEU A 42 -3.24 -7.62 8.65
CA LEU A 42 -2.59 -8.91 8.43
C LEU A 42 -3.64 -9.97 8.10
N PHE A 43 -3.41 -10.73 7.03
CA PHE A 43 -4.19 -11.93 6.70
C PHE A 43 -3.41 -13.19 7.02
N GLY A 44 -4.10 -14.22 7.48
CA GLY A 44 -3.55 -15.53 7.75
C GLY A 44 -4.21 -16.19 8.96
N GLU A 45 -3.80 -17.41 9.28
CA GLU A 45 -4.35 -18.20 10.40
C GLU A 45 -4.13 -17.54 11.78
N GLU A 46 -3.13 -16.64 11.86
CA GLU A 46 -2.78 -15.91 13.09
C GLU A 46 -3.54 -14.58 13.25
N THR A 47 -4.34 -14.18 12.26
CA THR A 47 -5.11 -12.92 12.34
C THR A 47 -6.43 -13.20 13.06
N PRO A 48 -6.77 -12.43 14.12
CA PRO A 48 -8.05 -12.55 14.80
C PRO A 48 -9.23 -12.44 13.81
N CYS A 49 -10.21 -13.34 13.92
CA CYS A 49 -11.37 -13.40 13.00
C CYS A 49 -12.15 -12.08 12.91
N GLU A 50 -12.14 -11.28 13.97
CA GLU A 50 -12.83 -9.99 14.04
C GLU A 50 -12.32 -8.97 13.01
N TYR A 51 -11.07 -9.12 12.52
CA TYR A 51 -10.51 -8.22 11.50
C TYR A 51 -10.78 -8.66 10.05
N THR A 52 -11.17 -9.91 9.84
CA THR A 52 -11.50 -10.40 8.48
C THR A 52 -12.80 -9.81 7.95
N GLU A 53 -13.71 -9.40 8.83
CA GLU A 53 -14.97 -8.75 8.46
C GLU A 53 -14.80 -7.27 8.01
N MET A 54 -13.63 -6.68 8.28
CA MET A 54 -13.32 -5.29 7.92
C MET A 54 -12.82 -5.12 6.48
N THR A 55 -12.69 -6.23 5.72
CA THR A 55 -12.15 -6.16 4.36
C THR A 55 -13.23 -6.33 3.30
N GLU A 56 -13.20 -5.44 2.32
CA GLU A 56 -14.02 -5.55 1.12
C GLU A 56 -13.19 -6.06 -0.06
N THR A 57 -13.78 -6.91 -0.89
CA THR A 57 -13.21 -7.26 -2.18
C THR A 57 -13.67 -6.24 -3.21
N VAL A 58 -12.74 -5.45 -3.73
CA VAL A 58 -12.99 -4.30 -4.60
C VAL A 58 -12.18 -4.46 -5.88
N THR A 59 -12.75 -4.08 -7.00
CA THR A 59 -12.04 -4.02 -8.29
C THR A 59 -11.11 -2.81 -8.34
N VAL A 60 -10.13 -2.85 -9.23
CA VAL A 60 -9.23 -1.71 -9.47
C VAL A 60 -10.01 -0.45 -9.86
N ASP A 61 -11.01 -0.59 -10.73
CA ASP A 61 -11.81 0.56 -11.20
C ASP A 61 -12.68 1.17 -10.08
N GLU A 62 -13.21 0.34 -9.18
CA GLU A 62 -13.93 0.82 -7.99
C GLU A 62 -13.00 1.59 -7.04
N ILE A 63 -11.76 1.13 -6.85
CA ILE A 63 -10.76 1.86 -6.07
C ILE A 63 -10.48 3.23 -6.68
N ILE A 64 -10.22 3.27 -7.99
CA ILE A 64 -9.92 4.52 -8.72
C ILE A 64 -11.08 5.50 -8.61
N SER A 65 -12.33 5.02 -8.68
CA SER A 65 -13.52 5.88 -8.57
C SER A 65 -13.64 6.60 -7.22
N LYS A 66 -12.98 6.11 -6.18
CA LYS A 66 -12.96 6.67 -4.82
C LYS A 66 -11.79 7.65 -4.58
N VAL A 67 -10.85 7.79 -5.53
CA VAL A 67 -9.70 8.69 -5.39
C VAL A 67 -10.16 10.15 -5.52
N ASN A 68 -9.68 10.98 -4.61
CA ASN A 68 -9.99 12.41 -4.63
C ASN A 68 -9.15 13.14 -5.69
N MET A 69 -9.80 13.47 -6.81
CA MET A 69 -9.16 14.12 -7.95
C MET A 69 -8.84 15.60 -7.74
N THR A 70 -9.17 16.18 -6.58
CA THR A 70 -8.85 17.58 -6.27
C THR A 70 -7.35 17.79 -6.10
N TYR A 71 -6.67 16.90 -5.36
CA TYR A 71 -5.23 16.95 -5.14
C TYR A 71 -4.45 15.87 -5.89
N LYS A 72 -5.13 14.87 -6.45
CA LYS A 72 -4.54 13.80 -7.29
C LYS A 72 -3.32 13.12 -6.65
N ARG A 73 -3.34 12.91 -5.34
CA ARG A 73 -2.29 12.20 -4.61
C ARG A 73 -2.86 10.95 -4.00
N VAL A 74 -2.14 9.85 -4.18
CA VAL A 74 -2.51 8.55 -3.63
C VAL A 74 -1.35 7.99 -2.83
N THR A 75 -1.62 7.53 -1.62
CA THR A 75 -0.70 6.73 -0.82
C THR A 75 -1.23 5.32 -0.73
N LEU A 76 -0.58 4.42 -1.47
CA LEU A 76 -0.90 2.99 -1.46
C LEU A 76 -0.12 2.33 -0.34
N THR A 77 -0.82 1.79 0.63
CA THR A 77 -0.27 1.24 1.88
C THR A 77 -1.05 0.01 2.34
N GLY A 78 -0.92 -0.40 3.58
CA GLY A 78 -1.72 -1.46 4.16
C GLY A 78 -0.93 -2.39 5.04
N GLY A 79 -1.02 -3.70 4.82
CA GLY A 79 -0.03 -4.67 5.25
C GLY A 79 1.22 -4.52 4.39
N GLU A 80 1.22 -5.18 3.23
CA GLU A 80 2.22 -4.94 2.18
C GLU A 80 1.51 -4.84 0.83
N PRO A 81 1.45 -3.65 0.20
CA PRO A 81 0.70 -3.46 -1.03
C PRO A 81 1.28 -4.24 -2.21
N LEU A 82 2.58 -4.51 -2.23
CA LEU A 82 3.25 -5.18 -3.35
C LEU A 82 3.06 -6.70 -3.40
N VAL A 83 2.44 -7.32 -2.38
CA VAL A 83 2.07 -8.75 -2.45
C VAL A 83 0.82 -9.01 -3.29
N HIS A 84 0.05 -7.97 -3.60
CA HIS A 84 -1.15 -8.10 -4.43
C HIS A 84 -0.80 -8.12 -5.92
N THR A 85 -1.31 -9.10 -6.64
CA THR A 85 -1.10 -9.24 -8.10
C THR A 85 -1.63 -8.05 -8.89
N ASP A 86 -2.70 -7.43 -8.42
CA ASP A 86 -3.38 -6.33 -9.09
C ASP A 86 -2.77 -4.95 -8.78
N SER A 87 -1.75 -4.88 -7.89
CA SER A 87 -1.13 -3.60 -7.52
C SER A 87 -0.46 -2.91 -8.71
N ALA A 88 0.14 -3.67 -9.61
CA ALA A 88 0.75 -3.11 -10.83
C ALA A 88 -0.29 -2.48 -11.76
N GLU A 89 -1.46 -3.12 -11.92
CA GLU A 89 -2.58 -2.56 -12.70
C GLU A 89 -3.12 -1.29 -12.05
N LEU A 90 -3.35 -1.32 -10.73
CA LEU A 90 -3.83 -0.16 -9.99
C LEU A 90 -2.90 1.04 -10.14
N VAL A 91 -1.60 0.83 -9.91
CA VAL A 91 -0.58 1.90 -10.01
C VAL A 91 -0.49 2.43 -11.44
N SER A 92 -0.51 1.56 -12.46
CA SER A 92 -0.49 1.97 -13.87
C SER A 92 -1.67 2.88 -14.19
N LYS A 93 -2.88 2.47 -13.85
CA LYS A 93 -4.10 3.28 -14.11
C LYS A 93 -4.09 4.60 -13.35
N LEU A 94 -3.64 4.61 -12.09
CA LEU A 94 -3.55 5.84 -11.28
C LEU A 94 -2.57 6.85 -11.89
N THR A 95 -1.40 6.39 -12.32
CA THR A 95 -0.40 7.27 -12.97
C THR A 95 -0.86 7.76 -14.34
N GLU A 96 -1.57 6.92 -15.12
CA GLU A 96 -2.16 7.30 -16.41
C GLU A 96 -3.19 8.43 -16.31
N ILE A 97 -3.99 8.46 -15.23
CA ILE A 97 -4.94 9.56 -14.99
C ILE A 97 -4.31 10.78 -14.31
N GLY A 98 -2.97 10.77 -14.15
CA GLY A 98 -2.19 11.88 -13.64
C GLY A 98 -2.18 12.00 -12.12
N CYS A 99 -2.36 10.90 -11.40
CA CYS A 99 -2.13 10.87 -9.96
C CYS A 99 -0.65 10.72 -9.63
N ASP A 100 -0.22 11.44 -8.58
CA ASP A 100 1.04 11.17 -7.88
C ASP A 100 0.83 9.99 -6.93
N VAL A 101 1.53 8.88 -7.17
CA VAL A 101 1.39 7.66 -6.38
C VAL A 101 2.63 7.44 -5.51
N ASN A 102 2.44 7.42 -4.19
CA ASN A 102 3.42 6.93 -3.23
C ASN A 102 3.07 5.49 -2.83
N ILE A 103 4.03 4.60 -2.87
CA ILE A 103 3.88 3.24 -2.36
C ILE A 103 4.68 3.14 -1.06
N GLU A 104 3.97 2.94 0.05
CA GLU A 104 4.58 2.59 1.33
C GLU A 104 4.77 1.07 1.39
N THR A 105 6.01 0.62 1.35
CA THR A 105 6.36 -0.80 1.32
C THR A 105 7.36 -1.16 2.42
N ASN A 106 7.25 -2.38 2.92
CA ASN A 106 8.18 -2.92 3.90
C ASN A 106 9.56 -3.32 3.31
N GLY A 107 9.73 -3.21 1.99
CA GLY A 107 10.99 -3.47 1.30
C GLY A 107 11.38 -4.95 1.15
N ALA A 108 10.60 -5.88 1.70
CA ALA A 108 10.83 -7.34 1.59
C ALA A 108 10.14 -7.96 0.36
N VAL A 109 9.96 -7.16 -0.68
CA VAL A 109 9.40 -7.56 -1.98
C VAL A 109 10.33 -7.05 -3.07
N ASP A 110 10.43 -7.77 -4.18
CA ASP A 110 11.25 -7.34 -5.32
C ASP A 110 10.61 -6.13 -6.02
N ILE A 111 11.06 -4.93 -5.64
CA ILE A 111 10.62 -3.67 -6.22
C ILE A 111 11.03 -3.55 -7.69
N VAL A 112 12.16 -4.13 -8.08
CA VAL A 112 12.63 -4.09 -9.47
C VAL A 112 11.71 -4.91 -10.37
N ASP A 113 11.30 -6.11 -9.91
CA ASP A 113 10.31 -6.93 -10.60
C ASP A 113 8.96 -6.21 -10.72
N PHE A 114 8.53 -5.53 -9.64
CA PHE A 114 7.32 -4.71 -9.67
C PHE A 114 7.41 -3.57 -10.70
N LEU A 115 8.53 -2.84 -10.72
CA LEU A 115 8.76 -1.74 -11.68
C LEU A 115 8.82 -2.25 -13.14
N GLY A 116 9.18 -3.50 -13.35
CA GLY A 116 9.11 -4.13 -14.67
C GLY A 116 7.68 -4.34 -15.21
N LYS A 117 6.67 -4.25 -14.33
CA LYS A 117 5.25 -4.48 -14.64
C LYS A 117 4.44 -3.19 -14.79
N VAL A 118 5.00 -2.03 -14.42
CA VAL A 118 4.34 -0.73 -14.50
C VAL A 118 5.03 0.18 -15.51
N PRO A 119 4.31 1.05 -16.22
CA PRO A 119 4.91 2.05 -17.10
C PRO A 119 5.82 3.00 -16.30
N LYS A 120 6.92 3.44 -16.90
CA LYS A 120 7.75 4.49 -16.30
C LYS A 120 6.93 5.76 -16.13
N SER A 121 6.96 6.31 -14.93
CA SER A 121 6.25 7.54 -14.58
C SER A 121 7.05 8.35 -13.57
N ASP A 122 7.14 9.65 -13.79
CA ASP A 122 7.73 10.59 -12.84
C ASP A 122 6.82 10.84 -11.63
N ASN A 123 5.57 10.34 -11.71
CA ASN A 123 4.55 10.45 -10.67
C ASN A 123 4.47 9.20 -9.78
N LEU A 124 5.46 8.29 -9.87
CA LEU A 124 5.53 7.10 -9.03
C LEU A 124 6.80 7.13 -8.18
N PHE A 125 6.64 6.99 -6.87
CA PHE A 125 7.76 6.89 -5.92
C PHE A 125 7.40 5.97 -4.75
N PHE A 126 8.41 5.65 -3.96
CA PHE A 126 8.32 4.70 -2.87
C PHE A 126 8.79 5.32 -1.56
N THR A 127 8.08 5.02 -0.50
CA THR A 127 8.54 5.15 0.88
C THR A 127 8.85 3.74 1.37
N ILE A 128 10.13 3.43 1.55
CA ILE A 128 10.59 2.06 1.83
C ILE A 128 11.05 1.97 3.28
N ASP A 129 10.43 1.06 4.02
CA ASP A 129 10.84 0.69 5.36
C ASP A 129 11.96 -0.35 5.34
N TYR A 130 13.02 -0.11 6.09
CA TYR A 130 14.01 -1.15 6.39
C TYR A 130 13.77 -1.73 7.79
N LYS A 131 13.43 -3.03 7.86
CA LYS A 131 13.07 -3.67 9.12
C LYS A 131 14.30 -4.05 9.94
N LEU A 132 14.55 -3.27 11.01
CA LEU A 132 15.64 -3.49 11.96
C LEU A 132 15.43 -4.74 12.83
N PRO A 133 16.46 -5.22 13.57
CA PRO A 133 16.36 -6.43 14.39
C PRO A 133 15.20 -6.44 15.38
N SER A 134 14.81 -5.28 15.93
CA SER A 134 13.65 -5.15 16.82
C SER A 134 12.32 -5.57 16.21
N SER A 135 12.22 -5.62 14.86
CA SER A 135 11.03 -6.11 14.17
C SER A 135 10.86 -7.63 14.24
N GLY A 136 11.96 -8.38 14.46
CA GLY A 136 12.01 -9.83 14.31
C GLY A 136 12.00 -10.31 12.85
N MET A 137 12.12 -9.39 11.86
CA MET A 137 11.96 -9.68 10.43
C MET A 137 13.20 -9.33 9.58
N THR A 138 14.32 -9.00 10.20
CA THR A 138 15.55 -8.56 9.48
C THR A 138 16.05 -9.59 8.47
N ASP A 139 15.87 -10.87 8.73
CA ASP A 139 16.26 -11.98 7.85
C ASP A 139 15.38 -12.12 6.61
N LYS A 140 14.34 -11.33 6.51
CA LYS A 140 13.40 -11.25 5.35
C LYS A 140 13.68 -10.06 4.43
N MET A 141 14.64 -9.20 4.81
CA MET A 141 15.02 -7.99 4.06
C MET A 141 16.00 -8.30 2.94
#